data_def46459bee58d1a9c745b05105484d1
#
_entry.id   def46459bee58d1a9c745b05105484d1
#
_cell.length_a   1.000
_cell.length_b   1.000
_cell.length_c   1.000
_cell.angle_alpha   90.00
_cell.angle_beta   90.00
_cell.angle_gamma   90.00
#
_symmetry.space_group_name_H-M   'P 1'
#
loop_
_entity.id
_entity.type
_entity.pdbx_description
1 polymer ?
#
loop_
_entity_poly.entity_id
_entity_poly.type
_entity_poly.pdbx_seq_one_letter_code
_entity_poly.pdbx_strand_id
1 'polypeptide(L)'
;MLLIAFLTLIISYIIGVTNGHHEPWLPTISELDEQTPEGTLWSAGLTLAGVISIPVWIKLYNKWDGQLRSSNADRKWLWFNLAFVMMAQISVVSFIWTVNLPYNEYPVPHGVTAALYFYLTLLLGTIAILVVRKIDAYPKDIIKIRLALNLAGYACMILLGLSVRALSPDVCEAPCKPLFMNAGMEPDHDHIIHYMVAIIEWLMVFTAQIGYFYTFNYDLEDESIIE
;
A
#
# COMPACT_ATOMS: atom_id res chain seq x y z
N MET A 1 12.97 4.13 4.02
CA MET A 1 11.79 3.29 3.82
C MET A 1 11.34 3.28 2.36
N LEU A 2 10.82 4.39 1.80
CA LEU A 2 10.26 4.44 0.43
C LEU A 2 11.26 4.02 -0.65
N LEU A 3 12.51 4.47 -0.56
CA LEU A 3 13.56 4.08 -1.51
C LEU A 3 13.80 2.57 -1.50
N ILE A 4 13.81 1.93 -0.32
CA ILE A 4 14.00 0.48 -0.21
C ILE A 4 12.82 -0.23 -0.88
N ALA A 5 11.58 0.14 -0.56
CA ALA A 5 10.40 -0.45 -1.18
C ALA A 5 10.41 -0.28 -2.71
N PHE A 6 10.68 0.93 -3.21
CA PHE A 6 10.74 1.22 -4.63
C PHE A 6 11.84 0.41 -5.35
N LEU A 7 13.06 0.38 -4.80
CA LEU A 7 14.16 -0.40 -5.37
C LEU A 7 13.86 -1.90 -5.35
N THR A 8 13.26 -2.40 -4.27
CA THR A 8 12.84 -3.81 -4.19
C THR A 8 11.88 -4.16 -5.31
N LEU A 9 10.82 -3.36 -5.53
CA LEU A 9 9.85 -3.56 -6.60
C LEU A 9 10.54 -3.62 -7.98
N ILE A 10 11.37 -2.63 -8.29
CA ILE A 10 12.03 -2.52 -9.60
C ILE A 10 13.04 -3.66 -9.82
N ILE A 11 13.85 -3.98 -8.81
CA ILE A 11 14.88 -5.03 -8.95
C ILE A 11 14.20 -6.41 -9.04
N SER A 12 13.17 -6.70 -8.25
CA SER A 12 12.42 -7.96 -8.35
C SER A 12 11.79 -8.11 -9.75
N TYR A 13 11.18 -7.05 -10.29
CA TYR A 13 10.66 -7.04 -11.64
C TYR A 13 11.74 -7.33 -12.69
N ILE A 14 12.88 -6.64 -12.64
CA ILE A 14 13.99 -6.84 -13.59
C ILE A 14 14.51 -8.29 -13.52
N ILE A 15 14.68 -8.83 -12.31
CA ILE A 15 15.15 -10.21 -12.12
C ILE A 15 14.12 -11.20 -12.69
N GLY A 16 12.84 -11.06 -12.38
CA GLY A 16 11.79 -11.94 -12.86
C GLY A 16 11.69 -11.96 -14.39
N VAL A 17 11.75 -10.78 -15.04
CA VAL A 17 11.74 -10.69 -16.50
C VAL A 17 13.02 -11.28 -17.12
N THR A 18 14.20 -10.99 -16.56
CA THR A 18 15.47 -11.52 -17.11
C THR A 18 15.61 -13.02 -16.95
N ASN A 19 15.00 -13.61 -15.92
CA ASN A 19 14.97 -15.06 -15.72
C ASN A 19 13.85 -15.75 -16.54
N GLY A 20 12.99 -14.99 -17.22
CA GLY A 20 11.85 -15.52 -17.96
C GLY A 20 10.70 -16.04 -17.08
N HIS A 21 10.66 -15.63 -15.82
CA HIS A 21 9.57 -15.97 -14.90
C HIS A 21 8.34 -15.10 -15.14
N HIS A 22 8.55 -13.90 -15.66
CA HIS A 22 7.48 -12.96 -16.04
C HIS A 22 7.69 -12.49 -17.46
N GLU A 23 6.58 -12.24 -18.16
CA GLU A 23 6.66 -11.56 -19.44
C GLU A 23 7.14 -10.11 -19.26
N PRO A 24 7.79 -9.49 -20.29
CA PRO A 24 8.29 -8.12 -20.21
C PRO A 24 7.16 -7.07 -20.17
N TRP A 25 5.93 -7.50 -20.11
CA TRP A 25 4.75 -6.66 -19.85
C TRP A 25 4.51 -6.60 -18.34
N LEU A 26 3.81 -5.59 -17.89
CA LEU A 26 3.62 -5.29 -16.49
C LEU A 26 2.91 -6.48 -15.76
N PRO A 27 3.61 -7.30 -14.95
CA PRO A 27 2.96 -8.30 -14.11
C PRO A 27 2.18 -7.61 -13.01
N THR A 28 1.25 -8.31 -12.36
CA THR A 28 0.69 -7.82 -11.10
C THR A 28 1.81 -7.72 -10.06
N ILE A 29 1.63 -6.83 -9.09
CA ILE A 29 2.62 -6.68 -8.02
C ILE A 29 2.75 -7.97 -7.21
N SER A 30 1.64 -8.69 -7.03
CA SER A 30 1.59 -9.95 -6.30
C SER A 30 2.31 -11.11 -7.00
N GLU A 31 2.45 -11.08 -8.34
CA GLU A 31 3.20 -12.12 -9.07
C GLU A 31 4.72 -12.03 -8.84
N LEU A 32 5.23 -10.86 -8.42
CA LEU A 32 6.65 -10.67 -8.18
C LEU A 32 7.19 -11.47 -6.97
N ASP A 33 6.32 -12.06 -6.14
CA ASP A 33 6.72 -12.89 -5.01
C ASP A 33 6.72 -14.40 -5.29
N GLU A 34 6.27 -14.83 -6.47
CA GLU A 34 5.97 -16.24 -6.76
C GLU A 34 7.19 -17.11 -7.04
N GLN A 35 8.25 -16.54 -7.57
CA GLN A 35 9.43 -17.28 -8.02
C GLN A 35 10.70 -16.82 -7.30
N THR A 36 11.69 -17.73 -7.20
CA THR A 36 13.02 -17.37 -6.71
C THR A 36 13.95 -17.07 -7.88
N PRO A 37 14.89 -16.09 -7.77
CA PRO A 37 15.28 -15.37 -6.56
C PRO A 37 14.49 -14.07 -6.29
N GLU A 38 13.67 -13.59 -7.23
CA GLU A 38 12.97 -12.31 -7.11
C GLU A 38 11.99 -12.26 -5.93
N GLY A 39 11.23 -13.32 -5.68
CA GLY A 39 10.31 -13.42 -4.54
C GLY A 39 11.03 -13.38 -3.18
N THR A 40 12.23 -13.95 -3.10
CA THR A 40 13.06 -13.84 -1.88
C THR A 40 13.51 -12.40 -1.63
N LEU A 41 13.95 -11.71 -2.70
CA LEU A 41 14.32 -10.29 -2.61
C LEU A 41 13.11 -9.42 -2.26
N TRP A 42 11.97 -9.70 -2.90
CA TRP A 42 10.69 -9.07 -2.62
C TRP A 42 10.32 -9.15 -1.14
N SER A 43 10.22 -10.36 -0.59
CA SER A 43 9.85 -10.58 0.82
C SER A 43 10.83 -9.92 1.78
N ALA A 44 12.14 -10.08 1.56
CA ALA A 44 13.18 -9.50 2.42
C ALA A 44 13.17 -7.96 2.37
N GLY A 45 13.15 -7.37 1.17
CA GLY A 45 13.23 -5.94 0.98
C GLY A 45 11.97 -5.21 1.48
N LEU A 46 10.79 -5.74 1.18
CA LEU A 46 9.54 -5.13 1.62
C LEU A 46 9.29 -5.34 3.12
N THR A 47 9.68 -6.49 3.70
CA THR A 47 9.68 -6.69 5.16
C THR A 47 10.57 -5.66 5.84
N LEU A 48 11.79 -5.43 5.34
CA LEU A 48 12.69 -4.41 5.86
C LEU A 48 12.07 -3.01 5.78
N ALA A 49 11.45 -2.66 4.64
CA ALA A 49 10.75 -1.39 4.49
C ALA A 49 9.60 -1.24 5.49
N GLY A 50 8.82 -2.30 5.72
CA GLY A 50 7.76 -2.36 6.73
C GLY A 50 8.28 -2.12 8.13
N VAL A 51 9.32 -2.84 8.55
CA VAL A 51 9.93 -2.68 9.88
C VAL A 51 10.47 -1.25 10.10
N ILE A 52 11.17 -0.69 9.11
CA ILE A 52 11.68 0.70 9.17
C ILE A 52 10.53 1.72 9.24
N SER A 53 9.34 1.41 8.75
CA SER A 53 8.19 2.31 8.84
C SER A 53 7.64 2.48 10.26
N ILE A 54 7.84 1.50 11.15
CA ILE A 54 7.33 1.53 12.53
C ILE A 54 7.77 2.81 13.29
N PRO A 55 9.07 3.12 13.41
CA PRO A 55 9.51 4.33 14.08
C PRO A 55 9.05 5.62 13.36
N VAL A 56 8.86 5.58 12.04
CA VAL A 56 8.35 6.73 11.28
C VAL A 56 6.92 7.08 11.73
N TRP A 57 6.05 6.08 11.86
CA TRP A 57 4.68 6.28 12.34
C TRP A 57 4.63 6.81 13.77
N ILE A 58 5.51 6.32 14.64
CA ILE A 58 5.62 6.80 16.03
C ILE A 58 6.11 8.25 16.05
N LYS A 59 7.10 8.62 15.20
CA LYS A 59 7.59 10.00 15.10
C LYS A 59 6.47 10.96 14.63
N LEU A 60 5.71 10.56 13.61
CA LEU A 60 4.56 11.36 13.13
C LEU A 60 3.51 11.54 14.23
N TYR A 61 3.15 10.46 14.93
CA TYR A 61 2.22 10.52 16.06
C TYR A 61 2.67 11.53 17.11
N ASN A 62 3.91 11.45 17.56
CA ASN A 62 4.45 12.33 18.60
C ASN A 62 4.45 13.80 18.15
N LYS A 63 4.85 14.07 16.89
CA LYS A 63 4.84 15.41 16.32
C LYS A 63 3.43 15.99 16.30
N TRP A 64 2.47 15.25 15.72
CA TRP A 64 1.09 15.73 15.64
C TRP A 64 0.42 15.83 17.01
N ASP A 65 0.74 14.95 17.97
CA ASP A 65 0.23 15.05 19.34
C ASP A 65 0.69 16.36 20.00
N GLY A 66 1.97 16.73 19.86
CA GLY A 66 2.52 18.00 20.33
C GLY A 66 1.85 19.20 19.67
N GLN A 67 1.69 19.18 18.34
CA GLN A 67 1.06 20.28 17.58
C GLN A 67 -0.45 20.44 17.93
N LEU A 68 -1.17 19.34 18.09
CA LEU A 68 -2.58 19.36 18.50
C LEU A 68 -2.75 19.95 19.90
N ARG A 69 -1.84 19.63 20.83
CA ARG A 69 -1.86 20.20 22.19
C ARG A 69 -1.53 21.67 22.20
N SER A 70 -0.54 22.11 21.42
CA SER A 70 -0.18 23.53 21.30
C SER A 70 -1.28 24.36 20.65
N SER A 71 -2.03 23.78 19.71
CA SER A 71 -3.19 24.39 19.06
C SER A 71 -4.48 24.35 19.93
N ASN A 72 -4.41 23.88 21.19
CA ASN A 72 -5.56 23.67 22.06
C ASN A 72 -6.70 22.89 21.39
N ALA A 73 -6.36 21.89 20.58
CA ALA A 73 -7.34 21.07 19.89
C ALA A 73 -8.18 20.24 20.87
N ASP A 74 -9.45 20.03 20.57
CA ASP A 74 -10.32 19.17 21.35
C ASP A 74 -9.72 17.79 21.59
N ARG A 75 -9.94 17.21 22.77
CA ARG A 75 -9.45 15.88 23.17
C ARG A 75 -9.76 14.76 22.15
N LYS A 76 -10.88 14.88 21.41
CA LYS A 76 -11.21 13.93 20.34
C LYS A 76 -10.13 13.81 19.27
N TRP A 77 -9.44 14.90 18.93
CA TRP A 77 -8.39 14.89 17.91
C TRP A 77 -7.12 14.17 18.38
N LEU A 78 -6.83 14.21 19.67
CA LEU A 78 -5.77 13.40 20.28
C LEU A 78 -6.11 11.89 20.19
N TRP A 79 -7.39 11.52 20.38
CA TRP A 79 -7.85 10.14 20.17
C TRP A 79 -7.78 9.72 18.71
N PHE A 80 -8.11 10.60 17.75
CA PHE A 80 -7.93 10.32 16.33
C PHE A 80 -6.44 10.10 15.98
N ASN A 81 -5.55 10.91 16.54
CA ASN A 81 -4.11 10.74 16.36
C ASN A 81 -3.59 9.42 16.97
N LEU A 82 -4.09 9.04 18.14
CA LEU A 82 -3.77 7.73 18.73
C LEU A 82 -4.31 6.58 17.86
N ALA A 83 -5.55 6.66 17.38
CA ALA A 83 -6.11 5.66 16.47
C ALA A 83 -5.28 5.56 15.18
N PHE A 84 -4.79 6.67 14.65
CA PHE A 84 -3.90 6.70 13.50
C PHE A 84 -2.66 5.83 13.72
N VAL A 85 -1.89 6.04 14.80
CA VAL A 85 -0.67 5.25 15.03
C VAL A 85 -0.97 3.78 15.30
N MET A 86 -2.04 3.46 16.03
CA MET A 86 -2.43 2.06 16.27
C MET A 86 -2.79 1.33 14.99
N MET A 87 -3.59 1.98 14.14
CA MET A 87 -3.95 1.43 12.83
C MET A 87 -2.74 1.32 11.90
N ALA A 88 -1.79 2.26 11.97
CA ALA A 88 -0.55 2.19 11.21
C ALA A 88 0.25 0.95 11.58
N GLN A 89 0.37 0.61 12.87
CA GLN A 89 1.06 -0.61 13.29
C GLN A 89 0.35 -1.89 12.80
N ILE A 90 -0.98 -1.93 12.87
CA ILE A 90 -1.77 -3.06 12.33
C ILE A 90 -1.57 -3.18 10.81
N SER A 91 -1.56 -2.05 10.10
CA SER A 91 -1.30 -2.01 8.65
C SER A 91 0.09 -2.55 8.31
N VAL A 92 1.13 -2.18 9.08
CA VAL A 92 2.49 -2.71 8.90
C VAL A 92 2.55 -4.21 9.12
N VAL A 93 1.89 -4.74 10.15
CA VAL A 93 1.82 -6.19 10.38
C VAL A 93 1.13 -6.89 9.22
N SER A 94 -0.02 -6.37 8.74
CA SER A 94 -0.72 -6.91 7.58
C SER A 94 0.14 -6.89 6.33
N PHE A 95 0.88 -5.80 6.09
CA PHE A 95 1.83 -5.68 4.99
C PHE A 95 2.94 -6.74 5.05
N ILE A 96 3.59 -6.90 6.22
CA ILE A 96 4.63 -7.90 6.41
C ILE A 96 4.09 -9.32 6.15
N TRP A 97 2.86 -9.61 6.57
CA TRP A 97 2.23 -10.90 6.27
C TRP A 97 1.99 -11.06 4.78
N THR A 98 1.43 -10.06 4.11
CA THR A 98 1.17 -10.10 2.67
C THR A 98 2.43 -10.43 1.88
N VAL A 99 3.53 -9.71 2.13
CA VAL A 99 4.79 -9.88 1.38
C VAL A 99 5.56 -11.16 1.70
N ASN A 100 5.13 -11.93 2.71
CA ASN A 100 5.73 -13.22 3.10
C ASN A 100 4.76 -14.40 2.88
N LEU A 101 3.64 -14.18 2.21
CA LEU A 101 2.68 -15.20 1.82
C LEU A 101 2.58 -15.20 0.29
N PRO A 102 3.44 -15.96 -0.44
CA PRO A 102 3.41 -16.00 -1.90
C PRO A 102 2.00 -16.28 -2.41
N TYR A 103 1.57 -15.50 -3.40
CA TYR A 103 0.19 -15.56 -3.89
C TYR A 103 -0.16 -16.92 -4.47
N ASN A 104 0.76 -17.56 -5.18
CA ASN A 104 0.58 -18.89 -5.78
C ASN A 104 0.41 -20.01 -4.74
N GLU A 105 1.03 -19.88 -3.55
CA GLU A 105 0.96 -20.90 -2.49
C GLU A 105 -0.18 -20.62 -1.50
N TYR A 106 -0.43 -19.34 -1.20
CA TYR A 106 -1.35 -18.88 -0.14
C TYR A 106 -2.34 -17.83 -0.66
N PRO A 107 -3.12 -18.09 -1.74
CA PRO A 107 -3.93 -17.03 -2.39
C PRO A 107 -4.95 -16.39 -1.46
N VAL A 108 -5.62 -17.15 -0.61
CA VAL A 108 -6.64 -16.61 0.32
C VAL A 108 -6.00 -15.81 1.47
N PRO A 109 -5.02 -16.33 2.23
CA PRO A 109 -4.34 -15.55 3.25
C PRO A 109 -3.67 -14.29 2.69
N HIS A 110 -2.98 -14.40 1.53
CA HIS A 110 -2.39 -13.24 0.84
C HIS A 110 -3.45 -12.18 0.52
N GLY A 111 -4.53 -12.58 -0.15
CA GLY A 111 -5.60 -11.63 -0.52
C GLY A 111 -6.26 -10.97 0.67
N VAL A 112 -6.48 -11.68 1.77
CA VAL A 112 -7.06 -11.11 3.00
C VAL A 112 -6.11 -10.12 3.65
N THR A 113 -4.83 -10.45 3.78
CA THR A 113 -3.83 -9.55 4.40
C THR A 113 -3.53 -8.35 3.50
N ALA A 114 -3.47 -8.52 2.17
CA ALA A 114 -3.34 -7.44 1.21
C ALA A 114 -4.53 -6.48 1.27
N ALA A 115 -5.75 -7.00 1.23
CA ALA A 115 -6.95 -6.19 1.36
C ALA A 115 -6.96 -5.39 2.68
N LEU A 116 -6.65 -6.05 3.80
CA LEU A 116 -6.57 -5.38 5.10
C LEU A 116 -5.51 -4.28 5.10
N TYR A 117 -4.32 -4.54 4.55
CA TYR A 117 -3.26 -3.54 4.41
C TYR A 117 -3.73 -2.32 3.61
N PHE A 118 -4.29 -2.52 2.41
CA PHE A 118 -4.72 -1.43 1.55
C PHE A 118 -5.87 -0.62 2.16
N TYR A 119 -6.90 -1.27 2.73
CA TYR A 119 -7.99 -0.58 3.39
C TYR A 119 -7.52 0.25 4.59
N LEU A 120 -6.66 -0.33 5.44
CA LEU A 120 -6.12 0.39 6.59
C LEU A 120 -5.28 1.60 6.14
N THR A 121 -4.47 1.45 5.09
CA THR A 121 -3.64 2.56 4.57
C THR A 121 -4.49 3.71 4.03
N LEU A 122 -5.56 3.43 3.29
CA LEU A 122 -6.48 4.45 2.80
C LEU A 122 -7.22 5.15 3.95
N LEU A 123 -7.63 4.39 4.95
CA LEU A 123 -8.27 4.94 6.15
C LEU A 123 -7.28 5.78 6.97
N LEU A 124 -6.02 5.34 7.10
CA LEU A 124 -4.93 6.13 7.69
C LEU A 124 -4.76 7.46 6.96
N GLY A 125 -4.76 7.44 5.62
CA GLY A 125 -4.72 8.65 4.80
C GLY A 125 -5.86 9.61 5.13
N THR A 126 -7.06 9.10 5.28
CA THR A 126 -8.23 9.89 5.66
C THR A 126 -8.07 10.50 7.06
N ILE A 127 -7.68 9.69 8.05
CA ILE A 127 -7.48 10.16 9.43
C ILE A 127 -6.36 11.21 9.48
N ALA A 128 -5.24 10.99 8.78
CA ALA A 128 -4.14 11.95 8.70
C ALA A 128 -4.60 13.32 8.18
N ILE A 129 -5.40 13.35 7.10
CA ILE A 129 -5.97 14.58 6.56
C ILE A 129 -6.87 15.28 7.60
N LEU A 130 -7.69 14.53 8.31
CA LEU A 130 -8.57 15.09 9.34
C LEU A 130 -7.79 15.66 10.53
N VAL A 131 -6.74 14.97 10.97
CA VAL A 131 -5.86 15.39 12.07
C VAL A 131 -5.13 16.67 11.71
N VAL A 132 -4.41 16.70 10.58
CA VAL A 132 -3.58 17.87 10.21
C VAL A 132 -4.40 19.12 9.91
N ARG A 133 -5.68 18.97 9.54
CA ARG A 133 -6.61 20.11 9.41
C ARG A 133 -6.90 20.85 10.73
N LYS A 134 -6.54 20.23 11.85
CA LYS A 134 -6.73 20.80 13.21
C LYS A 134 -5.45 21.38 13.80
N ILE A 135 -4.35 21.24 13.08
CA ILE A 135 -3.08 21.86 13.42
C ILE A 135 -3.06 23.24 12.81
N ASP A 136 -2.80 24.26 13.63
CA ASP A 136 -2.72 25.63 13.18
C ASP A 136 -1.60 25.82 12.15
N ALA A 137 -1.87 26.67 11.16
CA ALA A 137 -0.94 27.01 10.09
C ALA A 137 -0.48 25.85 9.20
N TYR A 138 -1.12 24.65 9.25
CA TYR A 138 -0.75 23.55 8.37
C TYR A 138 -1.00 23.89 6.89
N PRO A 139 -0.04 23.62 5.96
CA PRO A 139 -0.12 24.06 4.57
C PRO A 139 -1.31 23.42 3.83
N LYS A 140 -2.17 24.29 3.28
CA LYS A 140 -3.37 23.85 2.57
C LYS A 140 -3.06 23.04 1.31
N ASP A 141 -1.93 23.29 0.66
CA ASP A 141 -1.56 22.59 -0.56
C ASP A 141 -1.12 21.15 -0.29
N ILE A 142 -0.42 20.90 0.83
CA ILE A 142 -0.13 19.52 1.28
C ILE A 142 -1.43 18.76 1.58
N ILE A 143 -2.40 19.41 2.23
CA ILE A 143 -3.72 18.82 2.49
C ILE A 143 -4.43 18.46 1.18
N LYS A 144 -4.39 19.34 0.16
CA LYS A 144 -5.00 19.08 -1.15
C LYS A 144 -4.33 17.91 -1.86
N ILE A 145 -2.98 17.86 -1.86
CA ILE A 145 -2.21 16.76 -2.46
C ILE A 145 -2.57 15.45 -1.77
N ARG A 146 -2.57 15.40 -0.44
CA ARG A 146 -2.97 14.21 0.32
C ARG A 146 -4.39 13.76 -0.01
N LEU A 147 -5.32 14.71 -0.09
CA LEU A 147 -6.71 14.41 -0.44
C LEU A 147 -6.81 13.82 -1.85
N ALA A 148 -6.13 14.41 -2.83
CA ALA A 148 -6.14 13.92 -4.21
C ALA A 148 -5.55 12.50 -4.31
N LEU A 149 -4.40 12.25 -3.68
CA LEU A 149 -3.75 10.94 -3.66
C LEU A 149 -4.62 9.89 -2.94
N ASN A 150 -5.23 10.24 -1.83
CA ASN A 150 -6.10 9.33 -1.08
C ASN A 150 -7.37 8.98 -1.86
N LEU A 151 -7.99 9.96 -2.52
CA LEU A 151 -9.15 9.72 -3.39
C LEU A 151 -8.78 8.86 -4.61
N ALA A 152 -7.62 9.09 -5.22
CA ALA A 152 -7.10 8.24 -6.29
C ALA A 152 -6.90 6.80 -5.80
N GLY A 153 -6.36 6.61 -4.59
CA GLY A 153 -6.21 5.30 -3.97
C GLY A 153 -7.55 4.58 -3.75
N TYR A 154 -8.58 5.29 -3.25
CA TYR A 154 -9.94 4.72 -3.13
C TYR A 154 -10.51 4.34 -4.49
N ALA A 155 -10.34 5.18 -5.51
CA ALA A 155 -10.78 4.87 -6.86
C ALA A 155 -10.09 3.61 -7.41
N CYS A 156 -8.76 3.49 -7.26
CA CYS A 156 -8.01 2.28 -7.64
C CYS A 156 -8.52 1.04 -6.88
N MET A 157 -8.77 1.16 -5.57
CA MET A 157 -9.28 0.03 -4.77
C MET A 157 -10.65 -0.45 -5.22
N ILE A 158 -11.55 0.47 -5.58
CA ILE A 158 -12.88 0.13 -6.13
C ILE A 158 -12.72 -0.54 -7.50
N LEU A 159 -11.90 0.02 -8.38
CA LEU A 159 -11.64 -0.53 -9.71
C LEU A 159 -11.00 -1.91 -9.61
N LEU A 160 -10.04 -2.11 -8.72
CA LEU A 160 -9.41 -3.40 -8.48
C LEU A 160 -10.45 -4.45 -8.04
N GLY A 161 -11.29 -4.12 -7.06
CA GLY A 161 -12.36 -5.01 -6.60
C GLY A 161 -13.37 -5.37 -7.69
N LEU A 162 -13.72 -4.42 -8.56
CA LEU A 162 -14.61 -4.66 -9.70
C LEU A 162 -13.93 -5.54 -10.77
N SER A 163 -12.66 -5.31 -11.06
CA SER A 163 -11.89 -6.09 -12.04
C SER A 163 -11.71 -7.53 -11.58
N VAL A 164 -11.31 -7.72 -10.31
CA VAL A 164 -11.18 -9.06 -9.71
C VAL A 164 -12.52 -9.80 -9.74
N ARG A 165 -13.64 -9.14 -9.46
CA ARG A 165 -14.97 -9.75 -9.54
C ARG A 165 -15.37 -10.10 -10.98
N ALA A 166 -14.97 -9.31 -11.96
CA ALA A 166 -15.25 -9.56 -13.38
C ALA A 166 -14.47 -10.77 -13.92
N LEU A 167 -13.23 -10.98 -13.41
CA LEU A 167 -12.41 -12.16 -13.75
C LEU A 167 -12.95 -13.46 -13.14
N SER A 168 -13.69 -13.37 -12.05
CA SER A 168 -14.03 -14.52 -11.22
C SER A 168 -15.51 -14.55 -10.86
N PRO A 169 -16.43 -14.72 -11.82
CA PRO A 169 -17.83 -14.99 -11.49
C PRO A 169 -17.95 -16.31 -10.67
N ASP A 170 -17.02 -17.27 -10.83
CA ASP A 170 -17.07 -18.61 -10.26
C ASP A 170 -16.01 -18.89 -9.17
N VAL A 171 -15.21 -17.90 -8.76
CA VAL A 171 -14.09 -18.07 -7.78
C VAL A 171 -14.56 -18.41 -6.36
N CYS A 172 -15.85 -18.31 -6.07
CA CYS A 172 -16.39 -18.65 -4.74
C CYS A 172 -16.85 -20.11 -4.57
N GLU A 173 -16.73 -20.96 -5.59
CA GLU A 173 -16.93 -22.42 -5.44
C GLU A 173 -15.59 -23.09 -5.15
N ALA A 174 -15.41 -23.56 -3.92
CA ALA A 174 -14.17 -24.15 -3.41
C ALA A 174 -13.75 -25.43 -4.19
N PRO A 175 -12.43 -25.66 -4.38
CA PRO A 175 -11.30 -24.88 -3.86
C PRO A 175 -10.98 -23.67 -4.73
N CYS A 176 -10.82 -22.51 -4.13
CA CYS A 176 -10.45 -21.27 -4.82
C CYS A 176 -9.18 -21.50 -5.65
N LYS A 177 -9.33 -21.58 -6.96
CA LYS A 177 -8.16 -21.58 -7.85
C LYS A 177 -7.53 -20.20 -7.78
N PRO A 178 -6.20 -20.10 -7.71
CA PRO A 178 -5.52 -18.81 -7.81
C PRO A 178 -5.99 -18.08 -9.07
N LEU A 179 -6.29 -16.79 -8.92
CA LEU A 179 -6.92 -15.95 -9.95
C LEU A 179 -6.17 -15.98 -11.29
N PHE A 180 -4.88 -16.29 -11.27
CA PHE A 180 -3.95 -16.18 -12.38
C PHE A 180 -3.25 -17.49 -12.77
N MET A 181 -3.54 -18.62 -12.12
CA MET A 181 -2.91 -19.91 -12.41
C MET A 181 -3.63 -20.72 -13.50
N ASN A 182 -4.13 -20.12 -14.54
CA ASN A 182 -4.72 -20.90 -15.64
C ASN A 182 -3.79 -20.94 -16.85
N ALA A 183 -2.98 -21.98 -16.93
CA ALA A 183 -2.30 -22.44 -18.15
C ALA A 183 -3.30 -22.87 -19.27
N GLY A 184 -4.47 -22.30 -19.33
CA GLY A 184 -5.54 -22.61 -20.28
C GLY A 184 -6.47 -21.45 -20.54
N MET A 185 -5.99 -20.20 -20.29
CA MET A 185 -6.76 -18.99 -20.61
C MET A 185 -7.05 -18.91 -22.11
N GLU A 186 -8.30 -18.67 -22.46
CA GLU A 186 -8.67 -18.22 -23.81
C GLU A 186 -7.95 -16.88 -24.08
N PRO A 187 -7.19 -16.75 -25.20
CA PRO A 187 -6.15 -15.73 -25.34
C PRO A 187 -6.61 -14.28 -25.30
N ASP A 188 -7.87 -13.93 -25.55
CA ASP A 188 -8.22 -12.56 -25.87
C ASP A 188 -8.86 -11.74 -24.74
N HIS A 189 -9.72 -12.32 -23.91
CA HIS A 189 -10.47 -11.53 -22.92
C HIS A 189 -9.76 -11.49 -21.56
N ASP A 190 -9.21 -12.61 -21.12
CA ASP A 190 -8.63 -12.76 -19.79
C ASP A 190 -7.29 -12.02 -19.68
N HIS A 191 -6.52 -11.93 -20.77
CA HIS A 191 -5.30 -11.13 -20.84
C HIS A 191 -5.58 -9.63 -20.63
N ILE A 192 -6.62 -9.08 -21.25
CA ILE A 192 -6.95 -7.66 -21.11
C ILE A 192 -7.29 -7.33 -19.66
N ILE A 193 -8.07 -8.19 -18.99
CA ILE A 193 -8.45 -7.95 -17.60
C ILE A 193 -7.23 -8.11 -16.67
N HIS A 194 -6.36 -9.10 -16.93
CA HIS A 194 -5.12 -9.25 -16.20
C HIS A 194 -4.25 -7.98 -16.27
N TYR A 195 -4.04 -7.41 -17.47
CA TYR A 195 -3.32 -6.16 -17.63
C TYR A 195 -4.02 -4.97 -16.93
N MET A 196 -5.35 -4.93 -16.96
CA MET A 196 -6.09 -3.90 -16.21
C MET A 196 -5.85 -4.03 -14.70
N VAL A 197 -5.90 -5.25 -14.15
CA VAL A 197 -5.60 -5.50 -12.74
C VAL A 197 -4.17 -5.07 -12.41
N ALA A 198 -3.18 -5.48 -13.21
CA ALA A 198 -1.79 -5.09 -13.02
C ALA A 198 -1.63 -3.55 -13.03
N ILE A 199 -2.16 -2.87 -14.04
CA ILE A 199 -2.10 -1.40 -14.12
C ILE A 199 -2.73 -0.74 -12.89
N ILE A 200 -3.90 -1.22 -12.44
CA ILE A 200 -4.60 -0.66 -11.28
C ILE A 200 -3.80 -0.91 -10.00
N GLU A 201 -3.21 -2.09 -9.80
CA GLU A 201 -2.33 -2.36 -8.65
C GLU A 201 -1.12 -1.43 -8.62
N TRP A 202 -0.41 -1.29 -9.74
CA TRP A 202 0.74 -0.38 -9.84
C TRP A 202 0.34 1.07 -9.59
N LEU A 203 -0.77 1.54 -10.16
CA LEU A 203 -1.29 2.89 -9.90
C LEU A 203 -1.65 3.07 -8.42
N MET A 204 -2.26 2.07 -7.78
CA MET A 204 -2.59 2.12 -6.37
C MET A 204 -1.34 2.20 -5.49
N VAL A 205 -0.31 1.40 -5.77
CA VAL A 205 0.94 1.44 -5.02
C VAL A 205 1.68 2.76 -5.25
N PHE A 206 1.77 3.25 -6.47
CA PHE A 206 2.45 4.53 -6.73
C PHE A 206 1.69 5.73 -6.17
N THR A 207 0.36 5.75 -6.22
CA THR A 207 -0.42 6.89 -5.72
C THR A 207 -0.67 6.81 -4.22
N ALA A 208 -1.31 5.74 -3.76
CA ALA A 208 -1.78 5.62 -2.38
C ALA A 208 -0.68 5.19 -1.40
N GLN A 209 0.38 4.52 -1.88
CA GLN A 209 1.47 4.07 -1.01
C GLN A 209 2.68 5.00 -1.15
N ILE A 210 3.36 4.98 -2.29
CA ILE A 210 4.61 5.75 -2.47
C ILE A 210 4.32 7.24 -2.46
N GLY A 211 3.38 7.71 -3.30
CA GLY A 211 3.05 9.14 -3.42
C GLY A 211 2.50 9.73 -2.14
N TYR A 212 1.56 9.03 -1.49
CA TYR A 212 0.98 9.51 -0.24
C TYR A 212 2.01 9.53 0.90
N PHE A 213 2.78 8.46 1.08
CA PHE A 213 3.83 8.43 2.12
C PHE A 213 4.95 9.44 1.87
N TYR A 214 5.25 9.74 0.61
CA TYR A 214 6.20 10.80 0.30
C TYR A 214 5.77 12.15 0.88
N THR A 215 4.47 12.44 0.95
CA THR A 215 3.99 13.69 1.55
C THR A 215 4.29 13.83 3.03
N PHE A 216 4.55 12.72 3.74
CA PHE A 216 4.93 12.77 5.17
C PHE A 216 6.36 13.27 5.39
N ASN A 217 7.21 13.33 4.36
CA ASN A 217 8.51 13.98 4.46
C ASN A 217 8.36 15.43 4.91
N TYR A 218 7.31 16.13 4.45
CA TYR A 218 6.98 17.47 4.93
C TYR A 218 6.87 17.52 6.46
N ASP A 219 6.19 16.54 7.07
CA ASP A 219 6.04 16.49 8.52
C ASP A 219 7.34 16.08 9.24
N LEU A 220 8.24 15.38 8.59
CA LEU A 220 9.46 14.84 9.20
C LEU A 220 10.66 15.77 9.09
N GLU A 221 10.70 16.62 8.04
CA GLU A 221 11.81 17.54 7.76
C GLU A 221 11.72 18.85 8.56
N ASP A 222 10.53 19.19 9.04
CA ASP A 222 10.25 20.51 9.65
C ASP A 222 10.66 20.58 11.14
N GLU A 223 11.82 20.04 11.49
CA GLU A 223 12.40 20.20 12.85
C GLU A 223 13.10 21.55 13.04
N SER A 224 13.28 22.34 11.97
CA SER A 224 14.02 23.61 12.00
C SER A 224 13.18 24.85 12.39
N ILE A 225 11.91 24.69 12.70
CA ILE A 225 10.99 25.80 13.03
C ILE A 225 10.71 25.88 14.55
N ILE A 226 11.36 25.03 15.37
CA ILE A 226 11.14 24.99 16.84
C ILE A 226 12.38 25.54 17.61
N GLU A 227 13.16 26.41 17.02
CA GLU A 227 14.13 27.25 17.74
C GLU A 227 13.66 28.70 17.90
#